data_d7d30ed2831a56c2642e3bb60035f2b7
#
_entry.id   d7d30ed2831a56c2642e3bb60035f2b7
#
_cell.length_a   1.000
_cell.length_b   1.000
_cell.length_c   1.000
_cell.angle_alpha   90.00
_cell.angle_beta   90.00
_cell.angle_gamma   90.00
#
_symmetry.space_group_name_H-M   'P 1'
#
loop_
_entity.id
_entity.type
_entity.pdbx_description
1 polymer ?
#
loop_
_entity_poly.entity_id
_entity_poly.type
_entity_poly.pdbx_seq_one_letter_code
_entity_poly.pdbx_strand_id
1 'polypeptide(L)'
;MYRVKIAVVALLMTIMSGIPVCAEDGDDSRLVRGLHYGLEVQASLSDGATPLWLNANKHGLSSLEAQNGYLRTSVCRPLEADSMRQWAIGYGLDLAAPVHYTSSVVVQQFYADVRWKRLLLSVGTKEREMELKDNELSSGSQTLGINARPVPQIRLEVPDYYTLPFARGWLHVKGHLSFGMMTDGKWQRGFAHQQGKYADGVLYHSKAGYLMIGKKDARFKAELGLEMAAQFGGTAHNVFLSDGTGQTIQGGRRFKDFLNVLVPGGNSEGQDVYLNVAGNHLGSWVARFSYETDAIALAAYMDKYFEDHSAMLFLDYDGYGKGPNWNRRESNRFVFYPMKDVMIGGEVELKRAEWLKKIIVEYIYTKYQSGPIYHDHTTTISDHLGGNDNYYNHYVYSGWQHWGQVIGNPLYRSPIYNSDGQIQVENSRFRAWHAGISGNLSNRFHYRLMATFQNGLGTYSQPFNRKRHNVSMLAHAEYRFKTKLQGWSVGGSVGIDNGSILGNNRGMQLTIKKTGVLGL
;
A
#
# COMPACT_ATOMS: atom_id res chain seq x y z
N MET A 1 -21.65 -8.49 22.83
CA MET A 1 -20.32 -8.39 22.20
C MET A 1 -19.28 -9.38 22.77
N TYR A 2 -19.09 -9.48 24.09
CA TYR A 2 -18.16 -10.45 24.72
C TYR A 2 -18.45 -11.93 24.37
N ARG A 3 -19.73 -12.33 24.34
CA ARG A 3 -20.13 -13.73 24.04
C ARG A 3 -19.78 -14.17 22.61
N VAL A 4 -19.81 -13.27 21.63
CA VAL A 4 -19.43 -13.58 20.24
C VAL A 4 -17.90 -13.77 20.12
N LYS A 5 -17.11 -12.96 20.82
CA LYS A 5 -15.64 -13.10 20.86
C LYS A 5 -15.21 -14.41 21.48
N ILE A 6 -15.85 -14.82 22.58
CA ILE A 6 -15.59 -16.11 23.24
C ILE A 6 -16.01 -17.26 22.33
N ALA A 7 -17.16 -17.16 21.64
CA ALA A 7 -17.63 -18.21 20.73
C ALA A 7 -16.72 -18.39 19.52
N VAL A 8 -16.19 -17.31 18.94
CA VAL A 8 -15.22 -17.37 17.84
C VAL A 8 -13.90 -17.99 18.30
N VAL A 9 -13.38 -17.60 19.46
CA VAL A 9 -12.17 -18.18 20.04
C VAL A 9 -12.38 -19.66 20.41
N ALA A 10 -13.53 -20.01 20.98
CA ALA A 10 -13.87 -21.40 21.29
C ALA A 10 -14.04 -22.25 20.02
N LEU A 11 -14.72 -21.73 19.00
CA LEU A 11 -14.86 -22.41 17.70
C LEU A 11 -13.50 -22.63 17.04
N LEU A 12 -12.60 -21.64 17.09
CA LEU A 12 -11.26 -21.74 16.56
C LEU A 12 -10.38 -22.73 17.34
N MET A 13 -10.50 -22.76 18.68
CA MET A 13 -9.83 -23.76 19.51
C MET A 13 -10.38 -25.17 19.28
N THR A 14 -11.69 -25.31 19.04
CA THR A 14 -12.33 -26.60 18.75
C THR A 14 -11.93 -27.11 17.36
N ILE A 15 -11.80 -26.23 16.37
CA ILE A 15 -11.28 -26.58 15.03
C ILE A 15 -9.82 -27.03 15.13
N MET A 16 -9.00 -26.42 16.00
CA MET A 16 -7.60 -26.80 16.18
C MET A 16 -7.38 -28.06 17.02
N SER A 17 -8.31 -28.37 17.95
CA SER A 17 -8.22 -29.56 18.80
C SER A 17 -8.97 -30.76 18.25
N GLY A 18 -9.85 -30.57 17.26
CA GLY A 18 -10.80 -31.58 16.80
C GLY A 18 -10.67 -32.03 15.34
N ILE A 19 -9.55 -31.80 14.68
CA ILE A 19 -9.30 -32.42 13.39
C ILE A 19 -8.59 -33.76 13.64
N PRO A 20 -9.31 -34.88 13.74
CA PRO A 20 -8.68 -36.18 13.58
C PRO A 20 -8.23 -36.24 12.12
N VAL A 21 -6.94 -36.36 11.91
CA VAL A 21 -6.39 -36.69 10.58
C VAL A 21 -6.79 -38.16 10.32
N CYS A 22 -8.01 -38.36 9.85
CA CYS A 22 -8.39 -39.59 9.17
C CYS A 22 -7.86 -39.48 7.75
N ALA A 23 -6.67 -39.97 7.51
CA ALA A 23 -6.16 -40.22 6.19
C ALA A 23 -6.91 -41.43 5.60
N GLU A 24 -8.00 -41.20 4.91
CA GLU A 24 -8.49 -42.15 3.90
C GLU A 24 -7.73 -41.86 2.60
N ASP A 25 -7.19 -42.93 2.00
CA ASP A 25 -6.44 -42.93 0.73
C ASP A 25 -7.33 -42.55 -0.46
N GLY A 26 -7.67 -41.28 -0.57
CA GLY A 26 -8.44 -40.70 -1.66
C GLY A 26 -7.81 -39.41 -2.18
N ASP A 27 -8.23 -38.96 -3.34
CA ASP A 27 -7.76 -37.73 -4.02
C ASP A 27 -7.91 -36.44 -3.16
N ASP A 28 -8.75 -36.51 -2.10
CA ASP A 28 -8.97 -35.43 -1.12
C ASP A 28 -7.74 -35.13 -0.24
N SER A 29 -6.82 -36.08 -0.06
CA SER A 29 -5.57 -35.85 0.69
C SER A 29 -4.67 -34.80 0.06
N ARG A 30 -4.84 -34.50 -1.24
CA ARG A 30 -4.03 -33.54 -1.98
C ARG A 30 -4.33 -32.08 -1.59
N LEU A 31 -5.59 -31.76 -1.28
CA LEU A 31 -5.97 -30.39 -0.93
C LEU A 31 -5.54 -29.99 0.48
N VAL A 32 -5.35 -30.94 1.38
CA VAL A 32 -4.89 -30.69 2.75
C VAL A 32 -3.39 -30.88 2.95
N ARG A 33 -2.68 -31.38 1.94
CA ARG A 33 -1.24 -31.59 2.04
C ARG A 33 -0.47 -30.27 2.03
N GLY A 34 0.45 -30.10 2.98
CA GLY A 34 1.30 -28.92 3.10
C GLY A 34 0.57 -27.69 3.62
N LEU A 35 -0.46 -27.86 4.46
CA LEU A 35 -1.14 -26.76 5.14
C LEU A 35 -0.22 -26.12 6.17
N HIS A 36 -0.02 -24.82 6.04
CA HIS A 36 0.66 -23.99 7.03
C HIS A 36 -0.36 -23.42 8.02
N TYR A 37 -0.02 -23.37 9.28
CA TYR A 37 -0.83 -22.73 10.31
C TYR A 37 -0.02 -21.68 11.07
N GLY A 38 -0.71 -20.67 11.55
CA GLY A 38 -0.17 -19.62 12.41
C GLY A 38 -1.13 -19.28 13.54
N LEU A 39 -0.56 -19.04 14.72
CA LEU A 39 -1.23 -18.44 15.86
C LEU A 39 -0.35 -17.30 16.35
N GLU A 40 -0.94 -16.10 16.54
CA GLU A 40 -0.20 -14.92 16.96
C GLU A 40 -1.01 -14.12 17.99
N VAL A 41 -0.35 -13.73 19.06
CA VAL A 41 -0.90 -12.81 20.06
C VAL A 41 -0.02 -11.59 20.10
N GLN A 42 -0.62 -10.42 19.97
CA GLN A 42 0.06 -9.14 20.14
C GLN A 42 -0.63 -8.29 21.19
N ALA A 43 0.16 -7.65 22.04
CA ALA A 43 -0.27 -6.60 22.96
C ALA A 43 0.55 -5.35 22.73
N SER A 44 -0.11 -4.19 22.72
CA SER A 44 0.50 -2.87 22.53
C SER A 44 0.07 -1.93 23.65
N LEU A 45 1.04 -1.20 24.20
CA LEU A 45 0.84 -0.18 25.22
C LEU A 45 1.56 1.09 24.80
N SER A 46 0.87 2.23 24.87
CA SER A 46 1.44 3.52 24.48
C SER A 46 1.04 4.63 25.45
N ASP A 47 1.90 5.61 25.56
CA ASP A 47 1.62 6.94 26.10
C ASP A 47 1.35 7.86 24.88
N GLY A 48 0.16 8.40 24.78
CA GLY A 48 -0.40 8.98 23.55
C GLY A 48 -0.96 7.93 22.60
N ALA A 49 -0.98 8.20 21.31
CA ALA A 49 -1.37 7.23 20.29
C ALA A 49 -0.27 6.18 20.05
N THR A 50 -0.63 5.07 19.44
CA THR A 50 0.38 4.10 18.99
C THR A 50 1.33 4.77 17.99
N PRO A 51 2.66 4.79 18.23
CA PRO A 51 3.64 5.39 17.35
C PRO A 51 3.60 4.87 15.91
N LEU A 52 3.99 5.72 14.95
CA LEU A 52 3.88 5.46 13.52
C LEU A 52 4.40 4.06 13.13
N TRP A 53 5.63 3.75 13.46
CA TRP A 53 6.25 2.48 13.03
C TRP A 53 5.82 1.26 13.84
N LEU A 54 5.08 1.43 14.93
CA LEU A 54 4.33 0.36 15.59
C LEU A 54 2.97 0.12 14.95
N ASN A 55 2.46 1.07 14.16
CA ASN A 55 1.14 1.04 13.51
C ASN A 55 1.23 0.81 11.99
N ALA A 56 2.19 1.42 11.31
CA ALA A 56 2.30 1.45 9.85
C ALA A 56 2.86 0.16 9.23
N ASN A 57 2.57 -0.05 7.93
CA ASN A 57 3.07 -1.16 7.11
C ASN A 57 2.82 -2.55 7.71
N LYS A 58 1.63 -2.74 8.28
CA LYS A 58 1.15 -4.01 8.88
C LYS A 58 -0.12 -4.52 8.22
N HIS A 59 -0.32 -4.22 6.94
CA HIS A 59 -1.54 -4.55 6.21
C HIS A 59 -2.82 -4.15 6.98
N GLY A 60 -2.78 -3.00 7.67
CA GLY A 60 -3.90 -2.47 8.43
C GLY A 60 -4.31 -3.27 9.67
N LEU A 61 -3.54 -4.29 10.06
CA LEU A 61 -3.73 -5.00 11.33
C LEU A 61 -3.03 -4.23 12.45
N SER A 62 -3.57 -3.07 12.75
CA SER A 62 -3.02 -2.10 13.70
C SER A 62 -4.11 -1.20 14.26
N SER A 63 -3.80 -0.45 15.32
CA SER A 63 -4.69 0.50 15.96
C SER A 63 -3.91 1.69 16.52
N LEU A 64 -4.53 2.88 16.54
CA LEU A 64 -3.97 4.06 17.18
C LEU A 64 -4.27 4.14 18.68
N GLU A 65 -5.18 3.30 19.18
CA GLU A 65 -5.54 3.28 20.59
C GLU A 65 -4.31 2.95 21.46
N ALA A 66 -4.19 3.69 22.59
CA ALA A 66 -3.04 3.58 23.48
C ALA A 66 -2.85 2.16 24.05
N GLN A 67 -3.94 1.46 24.27
CA GLN A 67 -3.97 0.05 24.70
C GLN A 67 -4.71 -0.76 23.67
N ASN A 68 -4.00 -1.60 22.94
CA ASN A 68 -4.59 -2.41 21.90
C ASN A 68 -3.90 -3.78 21.80
N GLY A 69 -4.50 -4.70 21.06
CA GLY A 69 -3.93 -6.00 20.82
C GLY A 69 -4.86 -6.89 20.02
N TYR A 70 -4.38 -8.06 19.66
CA TYR A 70 -5.18 -9.04 18.93
C TYR A 70 -4.73 -10.49 19.21
N LEU A 71 -5.65 -11.39 18.98
CA LEU A 71 -5.38 -12.81 18.72
C LEU A 71 -5.62 -13.04 17.22
N ARG A 72 -4.61 -13.51 16.49
CA ARG A 72 -4.66 -13.84 15.06
C ARG A 72 -4.46 -15.34 14.88
N THR A 73 -5.22 -15.93 13.99
CA THR A 73 -5.08 -17.34 13.59
C THR A 73 -5.15 -17.45 12.08
N SER A 74 -4.29 -18.28 11.50
CA SER A 74 -4.24 -18.47 10.07
C SER A 74 -4.04 -19.93 9.69
N VAL A 75 -4.64 -20.31 8.55
CA VAL A 75 -4.36 -21.58 7.87
C VAL A 75 -4.28 -21.26 6.39
N CYS A 76 -3.22 -21.73 5.72
CA CYS A 76 -3.10 -21.57 4.27
C CYS A 76 -2.41 -22.78 3.63
N ARG A 77 -2.80 -23.03 2.39
CA ARG A 77 -2.12 -23.94 1.48
C ARG A 77 -1.38 -23.11 0.43
N PRO A 78 -0.04 -23.10 0.44
CA PRO A 78 0.72 -22.33 -0.53
C PRO A 78 0.73 -23.03 -1.91
N LEU A 79 0.90 -22.24 -2.98
CA LEU A 79 1.01 -22.75 -4.36
C LEU A 79 2.22 -23.65 -4.57
N GLU A 80 3.26 -23.48 -3.77
CA GLU A 80 4.50 -24.27 -3.80
C GLU A 80 4.26 -25.75 -3.47
N ALA A 81 3.16 -26.07 -2.80
CA ALA A 81 2.73 -27.46 -2.60
C ALA A 81 2.52 -28.23 -3.93
N ASP A 82 2.28 -27.49 -5.02
CA ASP A 82 2.11 -28.00 -6.39
C ASP A 82 3.18 -27.44 -7.36
N SER A 83 4.37 -27.13 -6.89
CA SER A 83 5.43 -26.45 -7.69
C SER A 83 5.79 -27.17 -8.99
N MET A 84 5.78 -28.52 -8.96
CA MET A 84 6.13 -29.36 -10.11
C MET A 84 4.99 -29.55 -11.12
N ARG A 85 3.81 -28.97 -10.90
CA ARG A 85 2.63 -29.17 -11.73
C ARG A 85 2.33 -27.95 -12.59
N GLN A 86 1.67 -28.19 -13.74
CA GLN A 86 1.15 -27.11 -14.59
C GLN A 86 0.00 -26.34 -13.91
N TRP A 87 -0.79 -27.02 -13.09
CA TRP A 87 -1.86 -26.47 -12.27
C TRP A 87 -1.47 -26.53 -10.81
N ALA A 88 -1.68 -25.44 -10.09
CA ALA A 88 -1.52 -25.38 -8.65
C ALA A 88 -2.71 -24.66 -8.04
N ILE A 89 -3.12 -25.10 -6.84
CA ILE A 89 -4.21 -24.50 -6.06
C ILE A 89 -3.64 -24.05 -4.72
N GLY A 90 -3.85 -22.79 -4.39
CA GLY A 90 -3.57 -22.22 -3.10
C GLY A 90 -4.83 -21.64 -2.47
N TYR A 91 -4.90 -21.58 -1.16
CA TYR A 91 -5.98 -20.91 -0.44
C TYR A 91 -5.53 -20.53 0.97
N GLY A 92 -6.24 -19.59 1.57
CA GLY A 92 -5.94 -19.17 2.92
C GLY A 92 -7.11 -18.52 3.64
N LEU A 93 -7.14 -18.74 4.94
CA LEU A 93 -8.01 -18.06 5.89
C LEU A 93 -7.15 -17.52 7.02
N ASP A 94 -7.27 -16.24 7.32
CA ASP A 94 -6.52 -15.53 8.32
C ASP A 94 -7.44 -14.52 9.01
N LEU A 95 -7.71 -14.75 10.28
CA LEU A 95 -8.66 -14.00 11.09
C LEU A 95 -7.97 -13.43 12.32
N ALA A 96 -8.31 -12.21 12.67
CA ALA A 96 -7.92 -11.62 13.94
C ALA A 96 -9.14 -11.20 14.76
N ALA A 97 -9.08 -11.48 16.07
CA ALA A 97 -9.97 -10.99 17.10
C ALA A 97 -9.28 -9.87 17.87
N PRO A 98 -9.48 -8.62 17.45
CA PRO A 98 -8.77 -7.47 18.03
C PRO A 98 -9.50 -6.88 19.23
N VAL A 99 -8.72 -6.14 20.04
CA VAL A 99 -9.20 -5.31 21.15
C VAL A 99 -8.79 -3.87 20.87
N HIS A 100 -9.76 -2.94 20.93
CA HIS A 100 -9.58 -1.51 20.61
C HIS A 100 -9.09 -1.25 19.17
N TYR A 101 -9.77 -1.86 18.21
CA TYR A 101 -9.57 -1.64 16.77
C TYR A 101 -10.83 -1.06 16.12
N THR A 102 -10.71 -0.65 14.88
CA THR A 102 -11.81 -0.10 14.08
C THR A 102 -12.93 -1.13 13.80
N SER A 103 -12.67 -2.41 14.01
CA SER A 103 -13.66 -3.49 13.86
C SER A 103 -13.46 -4.57 14.94
N SER A 104 -14.51 -5.28 15.30
CA SER A 104 -14.48 -6.34 16.30
C SER A 104 -13.89 -7.67 15.81
N VAL A 105 -13.87 -7.87 14.51
CA VAL A 105 -13.23 -8.99 13.80
C VAL A 105 -12.55 -8.42 12.56
N VAL A 106 -11.35 -8.87 12.28
CA VAL A 106 -10.62 -8.53 11.05
C VAL A 106 -10.44 -9.81 10.25
N VAL A 107 -10.99 -9.83 9.04
CA VAL A 107 -10.63 -10.82 8.03
C VAL A 107 -9.39 -10.30 7.34
N GLN A 108 -8.23 -10.77 7.78
CA GLN A 108 -6.95 -10.31 7.26
C GLN A 108 -6.66 -10.90 5.89
N GLN A 109 -6.94 -12.20 5.74
CA GLN A 109 -6.89 -12.88 4.47
C GLN A 109 -8.02 -13.91 4.36
N PHE A 110 -8.65 -13.96 3.21
CA PHE A 110 -9.59 -15.00 2.80
C PHE A 110 -9.54 -15.07 1.27
N TYR A 111 -8.84 -16.06 0.74
CA TYR A 111 -8.57 -16.13 -0.69
C TYR A 111 -8.51 -17.56 -1.23
N ALA A 112 -8.69 -17.66 -2.54
CA ALA A 112 -8.39 -18.83 -3.34
C ALA A 112 -7.53 -18.42 -4.54
N ASP A 113 -6.49 -19.20 -4.80
CA ASP A 113 -5.52 -19.02 -5.86
C ASP A 113 -5.56 -20.22 -6.81
N VAL A 114 -5.59 -19.97 -8.11
CA VAL A 114 -5.44 -21.00 -9.14
C VAL A 114 -4.35 -20.56 -10.11
N ARG A 115 -3.25 -21.30 -10.14
CA ARG A 115 -2.15 -21.06 -11.06
C ARG A 115 -2.23 -22.05 -12.22
N TRP A 116 -2.17 -21.54 -13.43
CA TRP A 116 -1.97 -22.32 -14.64
C TRP A 116 -0.69 -21.88 -15.33
N LYS A 117 0.32 -22.74 -15.28
CA LYS A 117 1.67 -22.41 -15.74
C LYS A 117 2.20 -21.15 -15.06
N ARG A 118 2.12 -19.99 -15.74
CA ARG A 118 2.61 -18.68 -15.27
C ARG A 118 1.53 -17.70 -14.92
N LEU A 119 0.28 -18.00 -15.27
CA LEU A 119 -0.87 -17.18 -14.93
C LEU A 119 -1.42 -17.60 -13.58
N LEU A 120 -1.63 -16.63 -12.71
CA LEU A 120 -2.25 -16.80 -11.41
C LEU A 120 -3.55 -16.00 -11.37
N LEU A 121 -4.66 -16.69 -11.12
CA LEU A 121 -5.93 -16.08 -10.76
C LEU A 121 -6.08 -16.17 -9.25
N SER A 122 -6.24 -15.03 -8.60
CA SER A 122 -6.46 -14.90 -7.16
C SER A 122 -7.80 -14.23 -6.90
N VAL A 123 -8.62 -14.80 -6.03
CA VAL A 123 -9.94 -14.26 -5.67
C VAL A 123 -10.03 -14.12 -4.16
N GLY A 124 -10.36 -12.94 -3.67
CA GLY A 124 -10.54 -12.65 -2.26
C GLY A 124 -9.61 -11.59 -1.69
N THR A 125 -9.50 -11.57 -0.38
CA THR A 125 -8.62 -10.68 0.39
C THR A 125 -7.31 -11.39 0.65
N LYS A 126 -6.18 -10.79 0.23
CA LYS A 126 -4.84 -11.38 0.41
C LYS A 126 -3.81 -10.28 0.65
N GLU A 127 -2.94 -10.47 1.64
CA GLU A 127 -1.75 -9.65 1.84
C GLU A 127 -0.81 -9.81 0.63
N ARG A 128 -0.26 -8.69 0.16
CA ARG A 128 0.70 -8.66 -0.95
C ARG A 128 1.86 -7.77 -0.62
N GLU A 129 3.03 -8.14 -1.06
CA GLU A 129 4.24 -7.37 -0.89
C GLU A 129 4.28 -6.18 -1.86
N MET A 130 5.04 -5.15 -1.48
CA MET A 130 5.39 -4.06 -2.38
C MET A 130 6.40 -4.53 -3.39
N GLU A 131 6.25 -4.06 -4.61
CA GLU A 131 7.20 -4.35 -5.68
C GLU A 131 8.37 -3.36 -5.67
N LEU A 132 9.52 -3.83 -6.10
CA LEU A 132 10.77 -3.06 -6.28
C LEU A 132 11.30 -2.35 -5.02
N LYS A 133 10.77 -2.66 -3.84
CA LYS A 133 11.18 -2.11 -2.54
C LYS A 133 11.35 -3.22 -1.50
N ASP A 134 12.08 -2.92 -0.46
CA ASP A 134 12.17 -3.80 0.70
C ASP A 134 10.92 -3.70 1.57
N ASN A 135 10.27 -4.83 1.84
CA ASN A 135 9.02 -4.88 2.60
C ASN A 135 9.22 -4.78 4.12
N GLU A 136 10.45 -4.88 4.61
CA GLU A 136 10.78 -4.80 6.02
C GLU A 136 11.20 -3.39 6.47
N LEU A 137 12.02 -2.72 5.64
CA LEU A 137 12.72 -1.50 6.02
C LEU A 137 12.27 -0.25 5.25
N SER A 138 11.65 -0.38 4.06
CA SER A 138 11.17 0.77 3.29
C SER A 138 10.05 1.52 4.03
N SER A 139 10.00 2.82 3.86
CA SER A 139 8.88 3.65 4.35
C SER A 139 7.55 3.30 3.71
N GLY A 140 7.55 2.73 2.51
CA GLY A 140 6.34 2.29 1.81
C GLY A 140 6.28 2.73 0.35
N SER A 141 5.49 2.03 -0.47
CA SER A 141 5.19 2.43 -1.86
C SER A 141 4.23 3.61 -1.90
N GLN A 142 4.36 4.48 -2.90
CA GLN A 142 3.47 5.64 -3.05
C GLN A 142 2.06 5.23 -3.53
N THR A 143 1.92 4.19 -4.33
CA THR A 143 0.63 3.75 -4.88
C THR A 143 0.15 2.45 -4.26
N LEU A 144 0.86 1.34 -4.44
CA LEU A 144 0.47 0.01 -3.98
C LEU A 144 1.31 -0.38 -2.75
N GLY A 145 0.91 0.15 -1.59
CA GLY A 145 1.59 -0.10 -0.32
C GLY A 145 0.96 -1.21 0.51
N ILE A 146 1.59 -1.48 1.65
CA ILE A 146 1.19 -2.50 2.64
C ILE A 146 0.66 -1.88 3.93
N ASN A 147 0.27 -0.60 3.90
CA ASN A 147 -0.13 0.10 5.11
C ASN A 147 -1.59 -0.15 5.51
N ALA A 148 -2.53 -0.18 4.55
CA ALA A 148 -3.95 -0.41 4.80
C ALA A 148 -4.32 -1.89 4.73
N ARG A 149 -5.52 -2.23 5.21
CA ARG A 149 -6.09 -3.58 5.06
C ARG A 149 -6.20 -3.96 3.59
N PRO A 150 -5.88 -5.21 3.23
CA PRO A 150 -6.02 -5.68 1.86
C PRO A 150 -7.47 -5.53 1.36
N VAL A 151 -7.63 -5.03 0.16
CA VAL A 151 -8.93 -4.91 -0.50
C VAL A 151 -9.29 -6.26 -1.15
N PRO A 152 -10.48 -6.82 -0.90
CA PRO A 152 -10.94 -8.03 -1.61
C PRO A 152 -11.07 -7.76 -3.10
N GLN A 153 -10.50 -8.64 -3.92
CA GLN A 153 -10.40 -8.44 -5.37
C GLN A 153 -10.34 -9.77 -6.13
N ILE A 154 -10.70 -9.71 -7.39
CA ILE A 154 -10.36 -10.71 -8.41
C ILE A 154 -9.13 -10.16 -9.12
N ARG A 155 -8.03 -10.92 -9.13
CA ARG A 155 -6.75 -10.50 -9.66
C ARG A 155 -6.18 -11.58 -10.57
N LEU A 156 -5.87 -11.17 -11.79
CA LEU A 156 -5.12 -11.97 -12.76
C LEU A 156 -3.69 -11.42 -12.81
N GLU A 157 -2.69 -12.28 -12.64
CA GLU A 157 -1.29 -11.84 -12.59
C GLU A 157 -0.31 -12.86 -13.20
N VAL A 158 0.82 -12.33 -13.63
CA VAL A 158 2.06 -13.07 -13.86
C VAL A 158 3.00 -12.65 -12.72
N PRO A 159 3.07 -13.43 -11.62
CA PRO A 159 3.75 -12.99 -10.38
C PRO A 159 5.27 -12.93 -10.55
N ASP A 160 5.84 -13.83 -11.35
CA ASP A 160 7.28 -13.92 -11.57
C ASP A 160 7.67 -13.39 -12.95
N TYR A 161 8.88 -12.83 -13.05
CA TYR A 161 9.41 -12.33 -14.31
C TYR A 161 9.48 -13.40 -15.41
N TYR A 162 8.62 -13.25 -16.40
CA TYR A 162 8.60 -14.07 -17.61
C TYR A 162 9.61 -13.54 -18.63
N THR A 163 10.57 -14.39 -19.01
CA THR A 163 11.55 -14.07 -20.05
C THR A 163 10.90 -14.07 -21.43
N LEU A 164 10.98 -12.94 -22.13
CA LEU A 164 10.44 -12.80 -23.49
C LEU A 164 11.30 -13.61 -24.49
N PRO A 165 10.70 -14.54 -25.26
CA PRO A 165 11.47 -15.47 -26.11
C PRO A 165 12.34 -14.78 -27.16
N PHE A 166 11.85 -13.67 -27.73
CA PHE A 166 12.54 -12.91 -28.77
C PHE A 166 13.72 -12.07 -28.27
N ALA A 167 13.81 -11.84 -26.96
CA ALA A 167 14.78 -10.91 -26.35
C ALA A 167 16.10 -11.59 -25.93
N ARG A 168 16.35 -12.81 -26.33
CA ARG A 168 17.58 -13.58 -26.04
C ARG A 168 17.97 -13.58 -24.54
N GLY A 169 16.97 -13.57 -23.65
CA GLY A 169 17.17 -13.59 -22.20
C GLY A 169 17.46 -12.23 -21.55
N TRP A 170 17.30 -11.12 -22.27
CA TRP A 170 17.54 -9.77 -21.75
C TRP A 170 16.32 -9.05 -21.23
N LEU A 171 15.11 -9.42 -21.69
CA LEU A 171 13.88 -8.76 -21.32
C LEU A 171 12.95 -9.73 -20.59
N HIS A 172 12.43 -9.28 -19.46
CA HIS A 172 11.51 -10.05 -18.64
C HIS A 172 10.35 -9.17 -18.21
N VAL A 173 9.15 -9.72 -18.17
CA VAL A 173 7.95 -8.99 -17.80
C VAL A 173 7.18 -9.70 -16.71
N LYS A 174 6.58 -8.93 -15.81
CA LYS A 174 5.58 -9.37 -14.86
C LYS A 174 4.51 -8.30 -14.70
N GLY A 175 3.39 -8.62 -14.05
CA GLY A 175 2.35 -7.63 -13.80
C GLY A 175 1.03 -8.23 -13.41
N HIS A 176 0.07 -7.36 -13.15
CA HIS A 176 -1.26 -7.77 -12.74
C HIS A 176 -2.35 -6.82 -13.24
N LEU A 177 -3.57 -7.34 -13.20
CA LEU A 177 -4.81 -6.63 -13.41
C LEU A 177 -5.82 -7.11 -12.36
N SER A 178 -6.50 -6.20 -11.66
CA SER A 178 -7.48 -6.56 -10.66
C SER A 178 -8.67 -5.62 -10.59
N PHE A 179 -9.79 -6.17 -10.16
CA PHE A 179 -10.99 -5.44 -9.75
C PHE A 179 -11.45 -5.94 -8.39
N GLY A 180 -11.88 -5.02 -7.54
CA GLY A 180 -12.28 -5.31 -6.18
C GLY A 180 -13.31 -4.32 -5.65
N MET A 181 -13.54 -4.37 -4.33
CA MET A 181 -14.50 -3.48 -3.67
C MET A 181 -13.99 -3.11 -2.28
N MET A 182 -14.05 -1.82 -1.95
CA MET A 182 -13.75 -1.32 -0.62
C MET A 182 -14.78 -1.82 0.40
N THR A 183 -14.34 -2.16 1.60
CA THR A 183 -15.19 -2.81 2.62
C THR A 183 -15.48 -1.94 3.84
N ASP A 184 -15.01 -0.69 3.82
CA ASP A 184 -14.97 0.21 4.97
C ASP A 184 -16.12 1.24 5.04
N GLY A 185 -17.15 1.16 4.17
CA GLY A 185 -18.23 2.15 4.12
C GLY A 185 -18.97 2.34 5.45
N LYS A 186 -19.19 1.27 6.23
CA LYS A 186 -19.80 1.38 7.56
C LYS A 186 -18.89 2.11 8.56
N TRP A 187 -17.58 1.87 8.49
CA TRP A 187 -16.60 2.57 9.30
C TRP A 187 -16.55 4.05 8.91
N GLN A 188 -16.47 4.36 7.63
CA GLN A 188 -16.46 5.74 7.12
C GLN A 188 -17.66 6.53 7.61
N ARG A 189 -18.88 5.98 7.49
CA ARG A 189 -20.12 6.61 7.97
C ARG A 189 -20.07 6.90 9.47
N GLY A 190 -19.57 5.95 10.27
CA GLY A 190 -19.44 6.12 11.71
C GLY A 190 -18.39 7.16 12.08
N PHE A 191 -17.23 7.12 11.44
CA PHE A 191 -16.13 8.05 11.66
C PHE A 191 -16.48 9.50 11.27
N ALA A 192 -17.15 9.67 10.14
CA ALA A 192 -17.64 10.98 9.67
C ALA A 192 -18.87 11.50 10.43
N HIS A 193 -19.31 10.81 11.50
CA HIS A 193 -20.50 11.14 12.28
C HIS A 193 -21.75 11.40 11.43
N GLN A 194 -21.82 10.82 10.23
CA GLN A 194 -22.85 11.01 9.20
C GLN A 194 -22.98 12.47 8.69
N GLN A 195 -22.15 13.38 9.11
CA GLN A 195 -22.15 14.81 8.72
C GLN A 195 -21.00 15.15 7.78
N GLY A 196 -19.84 14.54 7.95
CA GLY A 196 -18.71 14.66 7.04
C GLY A 196 -18.90 13.84 5.77
N LYS A 197 -18.05 14.08 4.78
CA LYS A 197 -18.01 13.30 3.53
C LYS A 197 -17.59 11.85 3.82
N TYR A 198 -18.34 10.89 3.27
CA TYR A 198 -17.99 9.46 3.29
C TYR A 198 -18.50 8.76 2.01
N ALA A 199 -18.01 7.58 1.72
CA ALA A 199 -18.44 6.81 0.57
C ALA A 199 -18.65 5.34 0.94
N ASP A 200 -19.65 4.70 0.31
CA ASP A 200 -19.90 3.28 0.47
C ASP A 200 -20.07 2.54 -0.87
N GLY A 201 -19.83 1.22 -0.86
CA GLY A 201 -19.89 0.39 -2.06
C GLY A 201 -18.91 0.82 -3.16
N VAL A 202 -17.84 1.50 -2.84
CA VAL A 202 -16.82 1.96 -3.78
C VAL A 202 -16.09 0.77 -4.37
N LEU A 203 -15.95 0.75 -5.70
CA LEU A 203 -15.19 -0.24 -6.43
C LEU A 203 -13.71 0.14 -6.45
N TYR A 204 -12.87 -0.87 -6.50
CA TYR A 204 -11.42 -0.78 -6.54
C TYR A 204 -10.87 -1.39 -7.83
N HIS A 205 -9.89 -0.75 -8.41
CA HIS A 205 -9.12 -1.28 -9.53
C HIS A 205 -7.64 -1.10 -9.26
N SER A 206 -6.82 -2.08 -9.61
CA SER A 206 -5.37 -1.89 -9.73
C SER A 206 -4.80 -2.67 -10.91
N LYS A 207 -3.77 -2.12 -11.50
CA LYS A 207 -2.97 -2.73 -12.55
C LYS A 207 -1.53 -2.30 -12.41
N ALA A 208 -0.60 -3.18 -12.74
CA ALA A 208 0.80 -2.84 -12.83
C ALA A 208 1.49 -3.70 -13.89
N GLY A 209 2.49 -3.11 -14.51
CA GLY A 209 3.39 -3.80 -15.42
C GLY A 209 4.83 -3.46 -15.09
N TYR A 210 5.70 -4.46 -15.08
CA TYR A 210 7.12 -4.31 -14.79
C TYR A 210 7.94 -4.95 -15.88
N LEU A 211 8.98 -4.26 -16.32
CA LEU A 211 9.97 -4.70 -17.29
C LEU A 211 11.32 -4.78 -16.59
N MET A 212 11.93 -5.97 -16.57
CA MET A 212 13.31 -6.14 -16.14
C MET A 212 14.21 -6.27 -17.36
N ILE A 213 15.28 -5.50 -17.40
CA ILE A 213 16.32 -5.44 -18.42
C ILE A 213 17.60 -5.98 -17.81
N GLY A 214 18.17 -7.03 -18.41
CA GLY A 214 19.36 -7.73 -17.97
C GLY A 214 19.13 -9.23 -17.92
N LYS A 215 20.18 -10.03 -18.12
CA LYS A 215 20.08 -11.49 -17.94
C LYS A 215 19.83 -11.82 -16.46
N LYS A 216 19.14 -12.92 -16.17
CA LYS A 216 18.80 -13.33 -14.79
C LYS A 216 20.03 -13.51 -13.88
N ASP A 217 21.13 -13.93 -14.44
CA ASP A 217 22.44 -14.14 -13.80
C ASP A 217 23.39 -12.93 -13.91
N ALA A 218 22.96 -11.85 -14.57
CA ALA A 218 23.78 -10.65 -14.69
C ALA A 218 23.92 -9.94 -13.33
N ARG A 219 25.10 -9.39 -13.08
CA ARG A 219 25.37 -8.59 -11.89
C ARG A 219 24.58 -7.28 -11.86
N PHE A 220 24.32 -6.69 -13.03
CA PHE A 220 23.55 -5.47 -13.17
C PHE A 220 22.19 -5.76 -13.79
N LYS A 221 21.13 -5.23 -13.18
CA LYS A 221 19.75 -5.31 -13.67
C LYS A 221 19.07 -3.95 -13.51
N ALA A 222 18.21 -3.63 -14.47
CA ALA A 222 17.34 -2.47 -14.41
C ALA A 222 15.88 -2.92 -14.49
N GLU A 223 15.05 -2.44 -13.58
CA GLU A 223 13.63 -2.73 -13.51
C GLU A 223 12.85 -1.43 -13.63
N LEU A 224 11.88 -1.38 -14.51
CA LEU A 224 11.01 -0.25 -14.76
C LEU A 224 9.57 -0.72 -14.60
N GLY A 225 8.72 0.05 -13.96
CA GLY A 225 7.33 -0.30 -13.77
C GLY A 225 6.40 0.89 -13.79
N LEU A 226 5.15 0.60 -14.10
CA LEU A 226 4.03 1.51 -13.95
C LEU A 226 2.98 0.84 -13.09
N GLU A 227 2.70 1.43 -11.94
CA GLU A 227 1.62 1.06 -11.04
C GLU A 227 0.47 2.05 -11.21
N MET A 228 -0.74 1.55 -11.35
CA MET A 228 -1.94 2.39 -11.42
C MET A 228 -3.06 1.78 -10.60
N ALA A 229 -3.85 2.64 -9.96
CA ALA A 229 -5.02 2.22 -9.22
C ALA A 229 -6.14 3.25 -9.35
N ALA A 230 -7.36 2.83 -9.02
CA ALA A 230 -8.50 3.72 -9.03
C ALA A 230 -9.56 3.29 -8.02
N GLN A 231 -10.28 4.28 -7.50
CA GLN A 231 -11.55 4.13 -6.79
C GLN A 231 -12.66 4.66 -7.71
N PHE A 232 -13.71 3.90 -7.93
CA PHE A 232 -14.80 4.28 -8.83
C PHE A 232 -16.12 3.66 -8.38
N GLY A 233 -17.24 4.05 -9.01
CA GLY A 233 -18.55 3.54 -8.62
C GLY A 233 -18.92 3.91 -7.18
N GLY A 234 -19.84 3.16 -6.58
CA GLY A 234 -20.29 3.42 -5.22
C GLY A 234 -21.15 4.67 -5.09
N THR A 235 -21.39 5.06 -3.85
CA THR A 235 -22.17 6.26 -3.51
C THR A 235 -21.35 7.08 -2.52
N ALA A 236 -21.04 8.32 -2.90
CA ALA A 236 -20.44 9.31 -2.03
C ALA A 236 -21.54 10.20 -1.43
N HIS A 237 -21.49 10.40 -0.11
CA HIS A 237 -22.44 11.16 0.65
C HIS A 237 -21.79 12.43 1.19
N ASN A 238 -22.59 13.49 1.34
CA ASN A 238 -22.13 14.78 1.88
C ASN A 238 -20.91 15.33 1.12
N VAL A 239 -20.94 15.23 -0.21
CA VAL A 239 -19.96 15.90 -1.07
C VAL A 239 -20.35 17.37 -1.12
N PHE A 240 -19.57 18.23 -0.49
CA PHE A 240 -19.85 19.67 -0.40
C PHE A 240 -19.43 20.37 -1.69
N LEU A 241 -20.37 21.04 -2.31
CA LEU A 241 -20.12 21.92 -3.44
C LEU A 241 -19.55 23.27 -2.99
N SER A 242 -19.11 24.07 -3.94
CA SER A 242 -18.57 25.41 -3.67
C SER A 242 -19.57 26.36 -3.00
N ASP A 243 -20.87 26.12 -3.11
CA ASP A 243 -21.94 26.84 -2.44
C ASP A 243 -22.22 26.35 -1.00
N GLY A 244 -21.50 25.34 -0.53
CA GLY A 244 -21.66 24.73 0.78
C GLY A 244 -22.79 23.72 0.89
N THR A 245 -23.51 23.40 -0.21
CA THR A 245 -24.54 22.35 -0.21
C THR A 245 -23.92 20.96 -0.29
N GLY A 246 -24.35 20.06 0.60
CA GLY A 246 -23.95 18.65 0.58
C GLY A 246 -24.80 17.85 -0.42
N GLN A 247 -24.16 17.15 -1.33
CA GLN A 247 -24.83 16.29 -2.33
C GLN A 247 -24.46 14.82 -2.15
N THR A 248 -25.35 13.95 -2.61
CA THR A 248 -25.08 12.52 -2.78
C THR A 248 -24.77 12.27 -4.25
N ILE A 249 -23.57 11.72 -4.51
CA ILE A 249 -23.10 11.42 -5.88
C ILE A 249 -23.01 9.92 -6.05
N GLN A 250 -23.67 9.39 -7.10
CA GLN A 250 -23.57 7.98 -7.49
C GLN A 250 -22.53 7.82 -8.60
N GLY A 251 -21.50 7.02 -8.35
CA GLY A 251 -20.53 6.63 -9.36
C GLY A 251 -21.04 5.54 -10.30
N GLY A 252 -20.56 5.54 -11.54
CA GLY A 252 -20.95 4.56 -12.56
C GLY A 252 -20.49 3.13 -12.22
N ARG A 253 -21.34 2.13 -12.49
CA ARG A 253 -21.09 0.70 -12.29
C ARG A 253 -21.38 -0.13 -13.54
N ARG A 254 -21.57 0.50 -14.70
CA ARG A 254 -21.83 -0.17 -15.97
C ARG A 254 -20.54 -0.74 -16.54
N PHE A 255 -20.61 -1.68 -17.45
CA PHE A 255 -19.44 -2.26 -18.11
C PHE A 255 -18.52 -1.20 -18.74
N LYS A 256 -19.09 -0.13 -19.31
CA LYS A 256 -18.34 1.02 -19.82
C LYS A 256 -17.45 1.66 -18.75
N ASP A 257 -17.92 1.74 -17.49
CA ASP A 257 -17.17 2.35 -16.39
C ASP A 257 -15.95 1.51 -16.02
N PHE A 258 -16.07 0.18 -16.06
CA PHE A 258 -14.93 -0.73 -15.89
C PHE A 258 -13.89 -0.58 -17.01
N LEU A 259 -14.33 -0.39 -18.26
CA LEU A 259 -13.43 -0.14 -19.38
C LEU A 259 -12.73 1.22 -19.27
N ASN A 260 -13.44 2.25 -18.85
CA ASN A 260 -12.88 3.59 -18.65
C ASN A 260 -11.80 3.61 -17.57
N VAL A 261 -11.97 2.81 -16.51
CA VAL A 261 -10.95 2.69 -15.45
C VAL A 261 -9.78 1.85 -15.91
N LEU A 262 -10.03 0.84 -16.75
CA LEU A 262 -8.96 0.01 -17.32
C LEU A 262 -8.08 0.80 -18.30
N VAL A 263 -8.66 1.62 -19.14
CA VAL A 263 -7.94 2.47 -20.12
C VAL A 263 -8.33 3.92 -19.87
N PRO A 264 -7.61 4.62 -18.97
CA PRO A 264 -7.87 6.03 -18.70
C PRO A 264 -7.59 6.86 -19.96
N GLY A 265 -8.51 7.75 -20.33
CA GLY A 265 -8.36 8.61 -21.52
C GLY A 265 -9.64 8.82 -22.33
N GLY A 266 -10.79 8.32 -21.86
CA GLY A 266 -12.08 8.61 -22.51
C GLY A 266 -12.52 10.05 -22.24
N ASN A 267 -12.97 10.77 -23.29
CA ASN A 267 -13.62 12.08 -23.14
C ASN A 267 -14.80 11.96 -22.19
N SER A 268 -14.71 12.62 -21.04
CA SER A 268 -15.86 12.93 -20.21
C SER A 268 -16.61 14.08 -20.88
N GLU A 269 -17.49 13.76 -21.81
CA GLU A 269 -18.39 14.77 -22.38
C GLU A 269 -19.23 15.39 -21.25
N GLY A 270 -19.06 16.68 -21.03
CA GLY A 270 -19.99 17.53 -20.30
C GLY A 270 -19.88 17.53 -18.77
N GLN A 271 -18.73 17.30 -18.19
CA GLN A 271 -18.56 17.42 -16.73
C GLN A 271 -17.70 18.62 -16.35
N ASP A 272 -18.17 19.35 -15.33
CA ASP A 272 -17.35 20.35 -14.65
C ASP A 272 -15.97 19.78 -14.34
N VAL A 273 -14.94 20.48 -14.75
CA VAL A 273 -13.52 20.08 -14.68
C VAL A 273 -13.07 19.66 -13.27
N TYR A 274 -13.85 20.02 -12.25
CA TYR A 274 -13.55 19.76 -10.84
C TYR A 274 -14.23 18.50 -10.26
N LEU A 275 -15.21 17.93 -10.95
CA LEU A 275 -15.94 16.74 -10.50
C LEU A 275 -15.50 15.51 -11.29
N ASN A 276 -14.34 14.96 -10.98
CA ASN A 276 -13.89 13.72 -11.61
C ASN A 276 -14.74 12.52 -11.14
N VAL A 277 -16.01 12.47 -11.60
CA VAL A 277 -16.98 11.42 -11.25
C VAL A 277 -16.61 10.08 -11.87
N ALA A 278 -15.74 10.09 -12.90
CA ALA A 278 -15.25 8.87 -13.56
C ALA A 278 -14.38 8.00 -12.63
N GLY A 279 -13.85 8.57 -11.55
CA GLY A 279 -13.09 7.84 -10.54
C GLY A 279 -11.88 8.62 -10.04
N ASN A 280 -11.38 8.22 -8.89
CA ASN A 280 -10.11 8.67 -8.33
C ASN A 280 -8.99 7.81 -8.93
N HIS A 281 -8.30 8.30 -9.93
CA HIS A 281 -7.19 7.62 -10.60
C HIS A 281 -5.85 8.13 -10.06
N LEU A 282 -4.96 7.21 -9.76
CA LEU A 282 -3.62 7.53 -9.27
C LEU A 282 -2.62 6.46 -9.69
N GLY A 283 -1.35 6.77 -9.58
CA GLY A 283 -0.30 5.80 -9.92
C GLY A 283 1.11 6.28 -9.62
N SER A 284 2.06 5.44 -9.98
CA SER A 284 3.48 5.69 -9.85
C SER A 284 4.27 5.10 -11.01
N TRP A 285 5.22 5.86 -11.52
CA TRP A 285 6.37 5.32 -12.22
C TRP A 285 7.39 4.84 -11.19
N VAL A 286 7.76 3.57 -11.28
CA VAL A 286 8.73 2.95 -10.38
C VAL A 286 9.93 2.45 -11.18
N ALA A 287 11.12 2.59 -10.61
CA ALA A 287 12.34 2.04 -11.20
C ALA A 287 13.26 1.52 -10.11
N ARG A 288 14.01 0.46 -10.42
CA ARG A 288 15.07 -0.09 -9.56
C ARG A 288 16.26 -0.47 -10.42
N PHE A 289 17.43 -0.03 -10.02
CA PHE A 289 18.72 -0.39 -10.59
C PHE A 289 19.48 -1.18 -9.54
N SER A 290 19.85 -2.40 -9.83
CA SER A 290 20.54 -3.28 -8.89
C SER A 290 21.88 -3.76 -9.45
N TYR A 291 22.86 -3.87 -8.54
CA TYR A 291 24.16 -4.44 -8.79
C TYR A 291 24.47 -5.47 -7.72
N GLU A 292 24.74 -6.70 -8.12
CA GLU A 292 24.87 -7.83 -7.21
C GLU A 292 26.18 -8.57 -7.42
N THR A 293 26.88 -8.85 -6.31
CA THR A 293 28.08 -9.69 -6.23
C THR A 293 27.89 -10.76 -5.15
N ASP A 294 28.90 -11.62 -4.96
CA ASP A 294 28.88 -12.64 -3.91
C ASP A 294 29.02 -12.06 -2.49
N ALA A 295 29.45 -10.81 -2.36
CA ALA A 295 29.66 -10.16 -1.07
C ALA A 295 28.63 -9.11 -0.74
N ILE A 296 28.16 -8.36 -1.74
CA ILE A 296 27.22 -7.23 -1.56
C ILE A 296 26.19 -7.20 -2.68
N ALA A 297 24.96 -6.75 -2.36
CA ALA A 297 24.00 -6.27 -3.33
C ALA A 297 23.70 -4.78 -3.06
N LEU A 298 23.70 -3.99 -4.12
CA LEU A 298 23.39 -2.56 -4.09
C LEU A 298 22.15 -2.33 -4.92
N ALA A 299 21.25 -1.48 -4.49
CA ALA A 299 20.16 -1.01 -5.32
C ALA A 299 19.92 0.48 -5.12
N ALA A 300 19.53 1.14 -6.19
CA ALA A 300 18.94 2.47 -6.18
C ALA A 300 17.54 2.37 -6.80
N TYR A 301 16.55 2.99 -6.20
CA TYR A 301 15.18 2.94 -6.69
C TYR A 301 14.49 4.30 -6.60
N MET A 302 13.46 4.46 -7.40
CA MET A 302 12.60 5.64 -7.38
C MET A 302 11.13 5.24 -7.49
N ASP A 303 10.27 6.11 -6.96
CA ASP A 303 8.82 6.01 -7.03
C ASP A 303 8.27 7.43 -7.27
N LYS A 304 7.87 7.69 -8.53
CA LYS A 304 7.34 8.98 -8.98
C LYS A 304 5.82 8.88 -9.01
N TYR A 305 5.17 9.39 -7.98
CA TYR A 305 3.72 9.41 -7.82
C TYR A 305 3.06 10.46 -8.74
N PHE A 306 1.84 10.15 -9.18
CA PHE A 306 0.92 11.07 -9.86
C PHE A 306 -0.52 10.79 -9.41
N GLU A 307 -1.31 11.85 -9.20
CA GLU A 307 -2.70 11.73 -8.73
C GLU A 307 -3.68 11.45 -9.86
N ASP A 308 -3.43 11.90 -11.08
CA ASP A 308 -4.31 11.68 -12.21
C ASP A 308 -3.52 11.17 -13.42
N HIS A 309 -4.20 10.42 -14.30
CA HIS A 309 -3.61 9.95 -15.56
C HIS A 309 -3.10 11.10 -16.45
N SER A 310 -3.69 12.29 -16.34
CA SER A 310 -3.22 13.50 -17.02
C SER A 310 -1.81 13.94 -16.58
N ALA A 311 -1.39 13.58 -15.36
CA ALA A 311 -0.05 13.82 -14.83
C ALA A 311 0.91 12.63 -15.04
N MET A 312 0.45 11.53 -15.63
CA MET A 312 1.25 10.31 -15.84
C MET A 312 2.38 10.50 -16.83
N LEU A 313 2.08 11.10 -17.99
CA LEU A 313 3.05 11.40 -19.04
C LEU A 313 2.86 12.86 -19.47
N PHE A 314 3.79 13.70 -19.08
CA PHE A 314 3.74 15.10 -19.40
C PHE A 314 4.73 15.45 -20.51
N LEU A 315 4.20 15.59 -21.71
CA LEU A 315 4.87 16.28 -22.80
C LEU A 315 4.15 17.62 -22.99
N ASP A 316 4.78 18.70 -22.55
CA ASP A 316 4.20 20.01 -22.60
C ASP A 316 4.99 20.95 -23.50
N TYR A 317 4.34 22.05 -23.94
CA TYR A 317 4.95 23.10 -24.76
C TYR A 317 5.48 24.21 -23.85
N ASP A 318 6.49 24.92 -24.31
CA ASP A 318 7.19 26.01 -23.59
C ASP A 318 6.37 27.32 -23.50
N GLY A 319 5.06 27.28 -23.65
CA GLY A 319 4.19 28.43 -23.49
C GLY A 319 3.60 28.99 -24.79
N TYR A 320 3.04 30.15 -24.68
CA TYR A 320 2.35 30.87 -25.74
C TYR A 320 2.93 32.29 -25.93
N GLY A 321 2.73 32.87 -27.09
CA GLY A 321 3.16 34.22 -27.39
C GLY A 321 2.42 35.30 -26.62
N LYS A 322 2.78 36.55 -26.86
CA LYS A 322 2.17 37.74 -26.23
C LYS A 322 1.53 38.66 -27.27
N GLY A 323 0.63 39.52 -26.83
CA GLY A 323 -0.07 40.47 -27.69
C GLY A 323 -0.82 39.79 -28.83
N PRO A 324 -0.63 40.18 -30.10
CA PRO A 324 -1.32 39.55 -31.25
C PRO A 324 -1.10 38.04 -31.40
N ASN A 325 0.00 37.52 -30.83
CA ASN A 325 0.37 36.11 -30.91
C ASN A 325 -0.02 35.31 -29.65
N TRP A 326 -0.85 35.85 -28.77
CA TRP A 326 -1.22 35.25 -27.49
C TRP A 326 -1.74 33.81 -27.59
N ASN A 327 -2.34 33.44 -28.71
CA ASN A 327 -2.89 32.10 -28.96
C ASN A 327 -1.97 31.23 -29.83
N ARG A 328 -0.74 31.65 -30.07
CA ARG A 328 0.24 30.93 -30.88
C ARG A 328 1.30 30.31 -29.98
N ARG A 329 1.53 29.01 -30.11
CA ARG A 329 2.61 28.32 -29.39
C ARG A 329 3.96 28.85 -29.79
N GLU A 330 4.78 29.22 -28.82
CA GLU A 330 6.13 29.78 -29.07
C GLU A 330 7.18 28.69 -29.31
N SER A 331 6.98 27.47 -28.77
CA SER A 331 7.94 26.40 -28.90
C SER A 331 7.29 25.08 -29.34
N ASN A 332 8.00 24.37 -30.20
CA ASN A 332 7.67 22.99 -30.57
C ASN A 332 8.39 21.95 -29.69
N ARG A 333 9.02 22.37 -28.61
CA ARG A 333 9.79 21.51 -27.72
C ARG A 333 8.89 20.93 -26.68
N PHE A 334 8.82 19.60 -26.65
CA PHE A 334 8.17 18.90 -25.58
C PHE A 334 9.10 18.88 -24.36
N VAL A 335 8.63 19.39 -23.23
CA VAL A 335 9.33 19.39 -21.96
C VAL A 335 8.80 18.25 -21.13
N PHE A 336 9.67 17.35 -20.69
CA PHE A 336 9.32 16.35 -19.69
C PHE A 336 9.01 17.08 -18.38
N TYR A 337 7.77 17.00 -17.90
CA TYR A 337 7.35 17.74 -16.72
C TYR A 337 8.20 17.35 -15.49
N PRO A 338 8.52 18.30 -14.61
CA PRO A 338 9.57 18.10 -13.63
C PRO A 338 9.31 16.92 -12.71
N MET A 339 10.29 16.04 -12.57
CA MET A 339 10.35 14.97 -11.59
C MET A 339 10.58 15.54 -10.18
N LYS A 340 9.74 16.51 -9.75
CA LYS A 340 9.91 17.18 -8.47
C LYS A 340 9.38 16.34 -7.31
N ASP A 341 8.16 15.79 -7.48
CA ASP A 341 7.58 14.92 -6.45
C ASP A 341 8.03 13.49 -6.73
N VAL A 342 8.92 13.00 -5.89
CA VAL A 342 9.53 11.68 -6.05
C VAL A 342 10.02 11.15 -4.70
N MET A 343 9.98 9.85 -4.56
CA MET A 343 10.74 9.09 -3.56
C MET A 343 11.95 8.50 -4.25
N ILE A 344 13.13 8.69 -3.67
CA ILE A 344 14.38 8.09 -4.12
C ILE A 344 14.96 7.31 -2.95
N GLY A 345 15.35 6.05 -3.17
CA GLY A 345 15.93 5.19 -2.16
C GLY A 345 17.22 4.54 -2.61
N GLY A 346 18.05 4.24 -1.64
CA GLY A 346 19.25 3.43 -1.77
C GLY A 346 19.22 2.27 -0.80
N GLU A 347 19.64 1.08 -1.25
CA GLU A 347 19.68 -0.15 -0.47
C GLU A 347 21.06 -0.80 -0.60
N VAL A 348 21.60 -1.25 0.52
CA VAL A 348 22.82 -2.04 0.61
C VAL A 348 22.52 -3.31 1.37
N GLU A 349 22.78 -4.47 0.76
CA GLU A 349 22.72 -5.77 1.42
C GLU A 349 24.15 -6.34 1.54
N LEU A 350 24.57 -6.63 2.77
CA LEU A 350 25.87 -7.22 3.10
C LEU A 350 25.70 -8.73 3.26
N LYS A 351 25.97 -9.51 2.21
CA LYS A 351 25.71 -10.96 2.17
C LYS A 351 26.59 -11.79 3.13
N ARG A 352 27.70 -11.22 3.57
CA ARG A 352 28.68 -11.89 4.47
C ARG A 352 28.61 -11.38 5.91
N ALA A 353 27.88 -10.30 6.18
CA ALA A 353 27.78 -9.67 7.49
C ALA A 353 26.38 -9.90 8.08
N GLU A 354 26.18 -11.03 8.74
CA GLU A 354 24.86 -11.37 9.31
C GLU A 354 24.38 -10.35 10.35
N TRP A 355 25.28 -9.80 11.15
CA TRP A 355 24.93 -8.85 12.22
C TRP A 355 24.41 -7.49 11.68
N LEU A 356 24.80 -7.10 10.48
CA LEU A 356 24.29 -5.93 9.76
C LEU A 356 24.03 -6.37 8.31
N LYS A 357 22.84 -6.90 8.07
CA LYS A 357 22.54 -7.52 6.78
C LYS A 357 22.09 -6.50 5.75
N LYS A 358 21.24 -5.55 6.16
CA LYS A 358 20.60 -4.62 5.22
C LYS A 358 20.55 -3.20 5.77
N ILE A 359 20.76 -2.23 4.87
CA ILE A 359 20.69 -0.79 5.14
C ILE A 359 19.84 -0.16 4.04
N ILE A 360 18.89 0.70 4.40
CA ILE A 360 18.08 1.48 3.47
C ILE A 360 18.12 2.95 3.87
N VAL A 361 18.18 3.83 2.88
CA VAL A 361 18.01 5.27 3.04
C VAL A 361 17.09 5.77 1.94
N GLU A 362 16.05 6.52 2.31
CA GLU A 362 15.06 7.09 1.40
C GLU A 362 14.92 8.59 1.61
N TYR A 363 14.72 9.31 0.52
CA TYR A 363 14.29 10.70 0.52
C TYR A 363 12.97 10.83 -0.23
N ILE A 364 11.98 11.43 0.40
CA ILE A 364 10.64 11.63 -0.16
C ILE A 364 10.35 13.13 -0.22
N TYR A 365 9.89 13.57 -1.39
CA TYR A 365 9.48 14.95 -1.62
C TYR A 365 8.12 14.96 -2.32
N THR A 366 7.13 15.60 -1.71
CA THR A 366 5.74 15.67 -2.21
C THR A 366 5.18 17.09 -2.18
N LYS A 367 6.02 18.10 -2.06
CA LYS A 367 5.58 19.49 -1.80
C LYS A 367 4.98 20.17 -3.01
N TYR A 368 5.37 19.78 -4.21
CA TYR A 368 4.95 20.43 -5.43
C TYR A 368 3.54 20.03 -5.85
N GLN A 369 3.20 18.74 -5.72
CA GLN A 369 1.92 18.12 -6.09
C GLN A 369 1.52 18.50 -7.52
N SER A 370 2.37 18.10 -8.46
CA SER A 370 2.16 18.36 -9.88
C SER A 370 0.88 17.67 -10.36
N GLY A 371 -0.08 18.50 -10.73
CA GLY A 371 -1.31 18.10 -11.39
C GLY A 371 -1.26 18.39 -12.89
N PRO A 372 -2.40 18.26 -13.58
CA PRO A 372 -2.53 18.63 -14.96
C PRO A 372 -2.18 20.10 -15.15
N ILE A 373 -1.38 20.39 -16.19
CA ILE A 373 -1.04 21.76 -16.53
C ILE A 373 -2.14 22.31 -17.44
N TYR A 374 -2.76 23.37 -16.98
CA TYR A 374 -3.67 24.17 -17.79
C TYR A 374 -2.89 25.39 -18.29
N HIS A 375 -2.70 25.48 -19.60
CA HIS A 375 -2.21 26.71 -20.23
C HIS A 375 -3.31 27.75 -20.24
N ASP A 376 -3.49 28.43 -19.12
CA ASP A 376 -4.34 29.60 -19.07
C ASP A 376 -3.53 30.79 -19.62
N HIS A 377 -3.81 31.18 -20.86
CA HIS A 377 -3.13 32.25 -21.57
C HIS A 377 -4.14 33.28 -22.09
N THR A 378 -3.74 34.50 -22.03
CA THR A 378 -4.50 35.67 -22.52
C THR A 378 -3.61 36.54 -23.41
N THR A 379 -4.14 37.62 -23.92
CA THR A 379 -3.35 38.58 -24.69
C THR A 379 -2.16 39.19 -23.93
N THR A 380 -2.19 39.14 -22.61
CA THR A 380 -1.16 39.70 -21.73
C THR A 380 -0.39 38.64 -20.92
N ILE A 381 -0.97 37.46 -20.71
CA ILE A 381 -0.37 36.37 -19.96
C ILE A 381 -0.03 35.25 -20.93
N SER A 382 1.25 34.94 -21.04
CA SER A 382 1.78 33.86 -21.91
C SER A 382 2.13 32.60 -21.11
N ASP A 383 1.99 32.65 -19.79
CA ASP A 383 2.42 31.59 -18.91
C ASP A 383 1.25 30.71 -18.47
N HIS A 384 1.57 29.51 -17.97
CA HIS A 384 0.58 28.57 -17.48
C HIS A 384 0.55 28.54 -15.95
N LEU A 385 -0.62 28.27 -15.43
CA LEU A 385 -0.79 27.92 -14.02
C LEU A 385 -0.73 26.40 -13.92
N GLY A 386 0.26 25.88 -13.20
CA GLY A 386 0.30 24.46 -12.87
C GLY A 386 -0.92 24.04 -12.03
N GLY A 387 -1.51 22.93 -12.33
CA GLY A 387 -2.53 22.33 -11.46
C GLY A 387 -1.93 21.97 -10.11
N ASN A 388 -2.75 22.11 -9.08
CA ASN A 388 -2.41 21.71 -7.72
C ASN A 388 -3.22 20.47 -7.36
N ASP A 389 -2.63 19.28 -7.56
CA ASP A 389 -3.24 18.07 -7.06
C ASP A 389 -3.22 18.06 -5.52
N ASN A 390 -4.07 17.26 -4.94
CA ASN A 390 -4.12 17.04 -3.51
C ASN A 390 -3.91 15.56 -3.23
N TYR A 391 -2.66 15.13 -3.26
CA TYR A 391 -2.27 13.73 -3.21
C TYR A 391 -2.97 12.95 -2.10
N TYR A 392 -3.53 11.79 -2.46
CA TYR A 392 -4.34 10.90 -1.62
C TYR A 392 -5.71 11.44 -1.21
N ASN A 393 -6.05 12.69 -1.56
CA ASN A 393 -7.38 13.23 -1.37
C ASN A 393 -8.15 13.25 -2.69
N HIS A 394 -9.47 13.19 -2.61
CA HIS A 394 -10.32 13.30 -3.79
C HIS A 394 -11.58 14.10 -3.47
N TYR A 395 -12.11 14.81 -4.45
CA TYR A 395 -13.29 15.64 -4.25
C TYR A 395 -14.53 14.81 -3.91
N VAL A 396 -14.77 13.74 -4.65
CA VAL A 396 -15.94 12.87 -4.47
C VAL A 396 -15.68 11.76 -3.45
N TYR A 397 -14.59 11.01 -3.60
CA TYR A 397 -14.27 9.87 -2.75
C TYR A 397 -13.54 10.28 -1.46
N SER A 398 -13.42 9.33 -0.52
CA SER A 398 -12.74 9.54 0.77
C SER A 398 -11.22 9.51 0.68
N GLY A 399 -10.66 9.59 -0.55
CA GLY A 399 -9.22 9.53 -0.78
C GLY A 399 -8.64 8.12 -0.79
N TRP A 400 -7.32 8.02 -0.99
CA TRP A 400 -6.61 6.75 -1.16
C TRP A 400 -6.35 6.07 0.19
N GLN A 401 -7.40 5.57 0.81
CA GLN A 401 -7.40 4.94 2.12
C GLN A 401 -8.34 3.73 2.17
N HIS A 402 -8.14 2.83 3.14
CA HIS A 402 -9.03 1.74 3.48
C HIS A 402 -9.02 1.51 4.99
N TRP A 403 -10.19 1.55 5.63
CA TRP A 403 -10.36 1.50 7.09
C TRP A 403 -9.59 2.61 7.83
N GLY A 404 -9.50 3.81 7.24
CA GLY A 404 -8.85 4.97 7.81
C GLY A 404 -7.34 5.04 7.65
N GLN A 405 -6.71 3.99 7.12
CA GLN A 405 -5.28 3.96 6.80
C GLN A 405 -5.06 4.23 5.32
N VAL A 406 -4.13 5.10 4.95
CA VAL A 406 -3.73 5.28 3.56
C VAL A 406 -3.22 3.97 2.96
N ILE A 407 -3.60 3.66 1.72
CA ILE A 407 -3.20 2.40 1.06
C ILE A 407 -1.72 2.45 0.66
N GLY A 408 -1.23 3.63 0.26
CA GLY A 408 0.17 3.85 -0.11
C GLY A 408 1.08 4.13 1.10
N ASN A 409 1.94 5.13 0.96
CA ASN A 409 2.99 5.44 1.94
C ASN A 409 2.41 6.05 3.24
N PRO A 410 2.71 5.50 4.44
CA PRO A 410 2.16 5.96 5.71
C PRO A 410 2.66 7.34 6.16
N LEU A 411 3.64 7.95 5.49
CA LEU A 411 4.08 9.31 5.77
C LEU A 411 3.07 10.36 5.30
N TYR A 412 2.14 10.01 4.41
CA TYR A 412 0.87 10.74 4.27
C TYR A 412 0.02 10.46 5.50
N ARG A 413 -0.26 11.49 6.28
CA ARG A 413 -0.96 11.32 7.55
C ARG A 413 -2.36 10.72 7.33
N SER A 414 -2.51 9.47 7.71
CA SER A 414 -3.74 8.69 7.50
C SER A 414 -4.97 9.36 8.14
N PRO A 415 -6.15 9.32 7.50
CA PRO A 415 -7.38 9.93 8.04
C PRO A 415 -7.76 9.48 9.45
N ILE A 416 -7.41 8.27 9.85
CA ILE A 416 -7.70 7.73 11.19
C ILE A 416 -7.10 8.58 12.33
N TYR A 417 -6.07 9.40 12.05
CA TYR A 417 -5.49 10.35 13.02
C TYR A 417 -6.35 11.60 13.22
N ASN A 418 -7.38 11.86 12.40
CA ASN A 418 -8.18 13.05 12.49
C ASN A 418 -9.21 12.92 13.60
N SER A 419 -9.27 13.91 14.50
CA SER A 419 -10.22 13.93 15.62
C SER A 419 -11.55 14.60 15.29
N ASP A 420 -11.63 15.29 14.15
CA ASP A 420 -12.80 16.04 13.69
C ASP A 420 -13.77 15.21 12.82
N GLY A 421 -13.47 13.92 12.60
CA GLY A 421 -14.27 13.03 11.75
C GLY A 421 -14.11 13.27 10.25
N GLN A 422 -13.16 14.10 9.82
CA GLN A 422 -12.88 14.32 8.40
C GLN A 422 -12.04 13.18 7.85
N ILE A 423 -12.55 12.49 6.82
CA ILE A 423 -11.80 11.43 6.12
C ILE A 423 -10.98 12.08 5.02
N GLN A 424 -9.85 12.64 5.41
CA GLN A 424 -8.90 13.31 4.52
C GLN A 424 -7.46 13.17 5.01
N VAL A 425 -6.52 13.25 4.09
CA VAL A 425 -5.09 13.35 4.38
C VAL A 425 -4.75 14.82 4.62
N GLU A 426 -4.50 15.19 5.86
CA GLU A 426 -4.22 16.59 6.25
C GLU A 426 -2.78 17.03 5.93
N ASN A 427 -1.87 16.08 5.72
CA ASN A 427 -0.47 16.38 5.41
C ASN A 427 -0.03 15.58 4.18
N SER A 428 -0.38 16.06 3.00
CA SER A 428 0.03 15.49 1.72
C SER A 428 1.29 16.16 1.17
N ARG A 429 1.61 17.39 1.60
CA ARG A 429 2.77 18.17 1.15
C ARG A 429 3.87 18.13 2.19
N PHE A 430 4.90 17.33 1.93
CA PHE A 430 6.02 17.17 2.87
C PHE A 430 7.33 16.84 2.17
N ARG A 431 8.39 16.84 2.94
CA ARG A 431 9.65 16.18 2.65
C ARG A 431 10.04 15.32 3.83
N ALA A 432 10.61 14.15 3.57
CA ALA A 432 11.07 13.25 4.61
C ALA A 432 12.37 12.57 4.24
N TRP A 433 13.15 12.26 5.27
CA TRP A 433 14.23 11.30 5.23
C TRP A 433 13.84 10.10 6.05
N HIS A 434 14.04 8.92 5.51
CA HIS A 434 13.82 7.66 6.19
C HIS A 434 15.06 6.79 6.08
N ALA A 435 15.41 6.12 7.16
CA ALA A 435 16.51 5.16 7.20
C ALA A 435 16.08 3.92 7.98
N GLY A 436 16.50 2.75 7.51
CA GLY A 436 16.28 1.47 8.15
C GLY A 436 17.53 0.60 8.11
N ILE A 437 17.76 -0.16 9.15
CA ILE A 437 18.77 -1.21 9.19
C ILE A 437 18.18 -2.48 9.78
N SER A 438 18.63 -3.64 9.29
CA SER A 438 18.31 -4.93 9.89
C SER A 438 19.48 -5.91 9.84
N GLY A 439 19.43 -6.90 10.70
CA GLY A 439 20.44 -7.94 10.77
C GLY A 439 20.09 -9.06 11.75
N ASN A 440 20.93 -10.07 11.79
CA ASN A 440 20.80 -11.22 12.67
C ASN A 440 21.99 -11.30 13.61
N LEU A 441 21.81 -11.01 14.90
CA LEU A 441 22.87 -11.20 15.90
C LEU A 441 23.20 -12.68 16.12
N SER A 442 22.29 -13.55 15.75
CA SER A 442 22.48 -15.00 15.66
C SER A 442 21.42 -15.60 14.74
N ASN A 443 21.53 -16.88 14.36
CA ASN A 443 20.52 -17.60 13.58
C ASN A 443 19.12 -17.67 14.24
N ARG A 444 18.96 -17.10 15.43
CA ARG A 444 17.73 -17.07 16.21
C ARG A 444 17.26 -15.66 16.54
N PHE A 445 18.13 -14.69 16.47
CA PHE A 445 17.87 -13.33 16.90
C PHE A 445 17.97 -12.38 15.73
N HIS A 446 16.84 -11.85 15.31
CA HIS A 446 16.68 -10.85 14.27
C HIS A 446 16.36 -9.49 14.89
N TYR A 447 16.87 -8.40 14.31
CA TYR A 447 16.53 -7.05 14.72
C TYR A 447 16.35 -6.13 13.54
N ARG A 448 15.58 -5.06 13.74
CA ARG A 448 15.48 -3.91 12.82
C ARG A 448 15.36 -2.60 13.59
N LEU A 449 15.98 -1.56 13.07
CA LEU A 449 15.87 -0.19 13.55
C LEU A 449 15.43 0.69 12.40
N MET A 450 14.51 1.62 12.66
CA MET A 450 14.02 2.56 11.65
C MET A 450 13.96 3.97 12.24
N ALA A 451 14.24 4.98 11.42
CA ALA A 451 14.13 6.39 11.80
C ALA A 451 13.64 7.22 10.63
N THR A 452 12.70 8.12 10.90
CA THR A 452 12.12 9.03 9.91
C THR A 452 12.09 10.45 10.43
N PHE A 453 12.52 11.39 9.60
CA PHE A 453 12.47 12.83 9.85
C PHE A 453 11.56 13.47 8.80
N GLN A 454 10.42 14.01 9.19
CA GLN A 454 9.44 14.57 8.30
C GLN A 454 9.20 16.06 8.57
N ASN A 455 9.06 16.83 7.49
CA ASN A 455 8.65 18.23 7.52
C ASN A 455 7.41 18.42 6.63
N GLY A 456 6.27 18.72 7.23
CA GLY A 456 4.97 18.87 6.58
C GLY A 456 4.52 20.32 6.44
N LEU A 457 3.73 20.57 5.40
CA LEU A 457 3.15 21.87 5.07
C LEU A 457 1.61 21.84 5.06
N GLY A 458 0.99 20.70 5.34
CA GLY A 458 -0.44 20.48 5.17
C GLY A 458 -0.79 20.10 3.72
N THR A 459 -1.91 20.57 3.22
CA THR A 459 -2.32 20.47 1.80
C THR A 459 -2.25 21.84 1.13
N TYR A 460 -2.60 21.95 -0.16
CA TYR A 460 -2.75 23.26 -0.82
C TYR A 460 -3.99 24.00 -0.34
N SER A 461 -5.11 23.29 -0.19
CA SER A 461 -6.38 23.89 0.25
C SER A 461 -6.40 24.21 1.74
N GLN A 462 -5.64 23.45 2.55
CA GLN A 462 -5.55 23.62 4.01
C GLN A 462 -4.08 23.59 4.45
N PRO A 463 -3.29 24.62 4.13
CA PRO A 463 -1.90 24.70 4.54
C PRO A 463 -1.78 24.87 6.05
N PHE A 464 -0.78 24.28 6.66
CA PHE A 464 -0.47 24.56 8.06
C PHE A 464 0.00 26.02 8.22
N ASN A 465 -0.45 26.70 9.26
CA ASN A 465 -0.05 28.08 9.59
C ASN A 465 1.47 28.24 9.72
N ARG A 466 2.17 27.16 10.08
CA ARG A 466 3.62 27.07 10.14
C ARG A 466 4.05 25.66 9.78
N LYS A 467 5.25 25.53 9.24
CA LYS A 467 5.84 24.23 8.95
C LYS A 467 5.87 23.35 10.21
N ARG A 468 5.31 22.15 10.10
CA ARG A 468 5.29 21.14 11.15
C ARG A 468 6.40 20.12 10.90
N HIS A 469 6.90 19.53 11.97
CA HIS A 469 7.91 18.47 11.89
C HIS A 469 7.49 17.26 12.70
N ASN A 470 8.05 16.12 12.38
CA ASN A 470 7.90 14.88 13.14
C ASN A 470 9.15 14.02 13.01
N VAL A 471 9.52 13.36 14.10
CA VAL A 471 10.56 12.33 14.16
C VAL A 471 9.88 11.06 14.63
N SER A 472 9.98 9.97 13.86
CA SER A 472 9.41 8.67 14.19
C SER A 472 10.52 7.62 14.19
N MET A 473 10.64 6.85 15.26
CA MET A 473 11.67 5.82 15.42
C MET A 473 11.07 4.49 15.84
N LEU A 474 11.71 3.40 15.44
CA LEU A 474 11.40 2.03 15.82
C LEU A 474 12.67 1.29 16.19
N ALA A 475 12.63 0.53 17.28
CA ALA A 475 13.52 -0.59 17.55
C ALA A 475 12.66 -1.86 17.72
N HIS A 476 13.01 -2.90 16.96
CA HIS A 476 12.33 -4.21 16.99
C HIS A 476 13.36 -5.32 17.11
N ALA A 477 13.03 -6.36 17.87
CA ALA A 477 13.82 -7.58 17.96
C ALA A 477 12.90 -8.80 18.07
N GLU A 478 13.26 -9.89 17.39
CA GLU A 478 12.55 -11.17 17.40
C GLU A 478 13.53 -12.30 17.74
N TYR A 479 13.12 -13.14 18.66
CA TYR A 479 13.83 -14.39 19.00
C TYR A 479 13.03 -15.60 18.56
N ARG A 480 13.64 -16.50 17.77
CA ARG A 480 13.05 -17.75 17.24
C ARG A 480 13.58 -18.94 18.00
N PHE A 481 12.68 -19.68 18.63
CA PHE A 481 13.03 -20.88 19.39
C PHE A 481 13.35 -22.06 18.45
N LYS A 482 14.20 -22.95 18.92
CA LYS A 482 14.55 -24.22 18.26
C LYS A 482 14.23 -25.39 19.19
N THR A 483 14.41 -26.61 18.70
CA THR A 483 14.20 -27.87 19.44
C THR A 483 12.76 -28.04 19.94
N LYS A 484 12.51 -28.21 21.23
CA LYS A 484 11.18 -28.44 21.81
C LYS A 484 10.15 -27.33 21.54
N LEU A 485 10.61 -26.10 21.32
CA LEU A 485 9.78 -24.93 21.01
C LEU A 485 9.91 -24.50 19.53
N GLN A 486 10.28 -25.40 18.64
CA GLN A 486 10.36 -25.10 17.20
C GLN A 486 9.03 -24.52 16.69
N GLY A 487 9.14 -23.48 15.87
CA GLY A 487 8.01 -22.72 15.34
C GLY A 487 7.46 -21.64 16.26
N TRP A 488 7.94 -21.52 17.50
CA TRP A 488 7.65 -20.40 18.36
C TRP A 488 8.62 -19.25 18.16
N SER A 489 8.11 -18.03 18.21
CA SER A 489 8.91 -16.81 18.30
C SER A 489 8.30 -15.81 19.28
N VAL A 490 9.17 -14.95 19.82
CA VAL A 490 8.78 -13.82 20.67
C VAL A 490 9.46 -12.58 20.11
N GLY A 491 8.65 -11.57 19.79
CA GLY A 491 9.10 -10.27 19.27
C GLY A 491 8.74 -9.15 20.24
N GLY A 492 9.67 -8.22 20.41
CA GLY A 492 9.49 -6.97 21.16
C GLY A 492 9.76 -5.77 20.28
N SER A 493 8.95 -4.72 20.40
CA SER A 493 9.17 -3.47 19.67
C SER A 493 8.99 -2.28 20.59
N VAL A 494 9.77 -1.23 20.37
CA VAL A 494 9.60 0.09 20.99
C VAL A 494 9.53 1.12 19.88
N GLY A 495 8.58 2.03 19.96
CA GLY A 495 8.36 3.10 18.99
C GLY A 495 8.22 4.46 19.69
N ILE A 496 8.63 5.51 18.98
CA ILE A 496 8.55 6.89 19.47
C ILE A 496 8.15 7.78 18.29
N ASP A 497 7.19 8.70 18.52
CA ASP A 497 6.97 9.88 17.69
C ASP A 497 7.24 11.12 18.53
N ASN A 498 7.86 12.13 17.91
CA ASN A 498 8.08 13.43 18.52
C ASN A 498 7.87 14.52 17.46
N GLY A 499 6.85 15.36 17.66
CA GLY A 499 6.57 16.44 16.74
C GLY A 499 5.14 16.94 16.74
N SER A 500 4.82 17.76 15.76
CA SER A 500 3.51 18.40 15.62
C SER A 500 2.64 17.86 14.48
N ILE A 501 3.09 16.80 13.78
CA ILE A 501 2.29 16.10 12.74
C ILE A 501 1.50 14.96 13.37
N LEU A 502 2.16 14.10 14.16
CA LEU A 502 1.57 12.93 14.79
C LEU A 502 1.41 13.07 16.31
N GLY A 503 2.00 14.10 16.89
CA GLY A 503 2.07 14.30 18.35
C GLY A 503 3.33 13.67 18.98
N ASN A 504 3.35 13.63 20.30
CA ASN A 504 4.41 13.02 21.08
C ASN A 504 3.89 11.70 21.64
N ASN A 505 4.31 10.59 21.05
CA ASN A 505 3.83 9.25 21.37
C ASN A 505 5.02 8.36 21.74
N ARG A 506 4.83 7.47 22.68
CA ARG A 506 5.81 6.45 23.04
C ARG A 506 5.06 5.14 23.24
N GLY A 507 5.55 4.05 22.69
CA GLY A 507 4.84 2.78 22.79
C GLY A 507 5.75 1.58 22.73
N MET A 508 5.23 0.47 23.22
CA MET A 508 5.85 -0.84 23.12
C MET A 508 4.84 -1.88 22.64
N GLN A 509 5.33 -2.90 21.95
CA GLN A 509 4.54 -4.06 21.55
C GLN A 509 5.29 -5.34 21.89
N LEU A 510 4.53 -6.33 22.37
CA LEU A 510 4.99 -7.70 22.55
C LEU A 510 4.17 -8.60 21.64
N THR A 511 4.86 -9.44 20.87
CA THR A 511 4.24 -10.41 19.96
C THR A 511 4.74 -11.82 20.27
N ILE A 512 3.86 -12.75 20.43
CA ILE A 512 4.17 -14.20 20.58
C ILE A 512 3.52 -14.90 19.40
N LYS A 513 4.29 -15.71 18.68
CA LYS A 513 3.84 -16.38 17.47
C LYS A 513 4.21 -17.86 17.49
N LYS A 514 3.29 -18.68 17.00
CA LYS A 514 3.50 -20.09 16.70
C LYS A 514 3.16 -20.36 15.26
N THR A 515 4.06 -20.97 14.51
CA THR A 515 3.83 -21.41 13.13
C THR A 515 4.23 -22.87 12.96
N GLY A 516 3.65 -23.53 11.99
CA GLY A 516 3.98 -24.90 11.65
C GLY A 516 3.32 -25.36 10.36
N VAL A 517 3.56 -26.62 10.00
CA VAL A 517 2.97 -27.27 8.83
C VAL A 517 2.15 -28.45 9.34
N LEU A 518 0.91 -28.57 8.87
CA LEU A 518 0.02 -29.70 9.16
C LEU A 518 0.16 -30.77 8.07
N GLY A 519 0.03 -32.04 8.44
CA GLY A 519 -0.03 -33.13 7.46
C GLY A 519 1.32 -33.45 6.83
N LEU A 520 2.30 -33.68 7.63
CA LEU A 520 3.52 -34.41 7.28
C LEU A 520 3.28 -35.91 7.36
#